data_e2e09a31093247d399b2c714ac8d783b
#
_entry.id   e2e09a31093247d399b2c714ac8d783b
#
_cell.length_a   1.000
_cell.length_b   1.000
_cell.length_c   1.000
_cell.angle_alpha   90.00
_cell.angle_beta   90.00
_cell.angle_gamma   90.00
#
_symmetry.space_group_name_H-M   'P 1'
#
loop_
_entity.id
_entity.type
_entity.pdbx_description
1 polymer ?
#
loop_
_entity_poly.entity_id
_entity_poly.type
_entity_poly.pdbx_seq_one_letter_code
_entity_poly.pdbx_strand_id
1 'polypeptide(L)'
;GFSPVFLVNNNMKQFKPNFVLLTAALLSAGCGHGAKPADDNSADAKLLPSVQVVPVTRGTLEKLLPAAGLLQTLPGREAIITPPVAGVLSTLSVRYGQTVTRGQVIAQMSTQPLAGQLQQAEAAIGQNKVQVQQAQANAAQQAAQTQTSILQALATLRNAEAALAGAKATLLGSDAAVENSKQTLARQQTLFGEGLVPQKDVEAAELALRTALAQQAAQQQAVAGQRQTVAGQEAAVAAARAASLQSVVKRQDILIARQQLRNSEGALTTAQSQKALYTLRTPLSGLVSAVNVTAGTAVDTTAKVAVIANLDQLQLLVSLPGSAVASVKPGQILTFTVGSVPKRVFRTTISTISPRADAATGTVPALAVVSNTQHLLKDDTTARVQIVTERHPNVLIVPKAAVLTDADTGKPSVVLVDSGGVAHITPVTLGLTVGDRAEVLSGVKIGDKVAVSNQYGLPDGAKVSVTTGEK
;
A
#
# COMPACT_ATOMS: atom_id res chain seq x y z
N GLY A 1 -6.28 24.51 -49.65
CA GLY A 1 -5.68 25.57 -50.41
C GLY A 1 -4.54 26.20 -49.69
N PHE A 2 -3.42 26.36 -50.42
CA PHE A 2 -2.21 27.08 -50.08
C PHE A 2 -1.14 26.35 -49.23
N SER A 3 -0.22 25.69 -49.97
CA SER A 3 1.20 25.72 -49.65
C SER A 3 1.80 27.09 -49.95
N PRO A 4 2.87 27.50 -49.22
CA PRO A 4 4.04 27.88 -49.99
C PRO A 4 5.41 27.53 -49.38
N VAL A 5 6.30 27.24 -50.29
CA VAL A 5 7.65 27.83 -50.61
C VAL A 5 8.78 27.62 -49.64
N PHE A 6 9.68 26.81 -50.13
CA PHE A 6 11.11 26.69 -49.88
C PHE A 6 11.86 28.02 -49.78
N LEU A 7 12.80 28.12 -48.87
CA LEU A 7 14.02 28.91 -49.03
C LEU A 7 15.24 28.12 -48.46
N VAL A 8 16.00 27.61 -49.40
CA VAL A 8 17.34 27.09 -49.26
C VAL A 8 18.28 28.27 -49.00
N ASN A 9 19.07 28.23 -47.98
CA ASN A 9 20.27 29.08 -47.89
C ASN A 9 21.51 28.22 -47.65
N ASN A 10 22.28 28.15 -48.69
CA ASN A 10 23.53 27.42 -48.90
C ASN A 10 24.67 28.35 -48.46
N ASN A 11 25.45 27.99 -47.48
CA ASN A 11 26.72 28.67 -47.21
C ASN A 11 27.82 27.65 -46.91
N MET A 12 28.40 27.14 -48.01
CA MET A 12 29.67 26.42 -48.02
C MET A 12 30.79 27.42 -47.74
N LYS A 13 31.57 27.21 -46.70
CA LYS A 13 32.91 27.75 -46.57
C LYS A 13 33.91 26.60 -46.65
N GLN A 14 34.59 26.58 -47.79
CA GLN A 14 35.76 25.77 -48.10
C GLN A 14 36.92 26.08 -47.13
N PHE A 15 37.53 25.05 -46.61
CA PHE A 15 38.90 25.13 -46.05
C PHE A 15 39.83 24.28 -46.93
N LYS A 16 40.82 24.97 -47.52
CA LYS A 16 41.91 24.38 -48.32
C LYS A 16 42.99 23.79 -47.41
N PRO A 17 43.64 22.67 -47.81
CA PRO A 17 44.86 22.17 -47.14
C PRO A 17 46.11 22.85 -47.71
N ASN A 18 46.96 23.33 -46.81
CA ASN A 18 48.32 23.79 -47.19
C ASN A 18 49.29 22.60 -47.13
N PHE A 19 49.77 22.24 -48.29
CA PHE A 19 50.93 21.39 -48.57
C PHE A 19 52.18 22.27 -48.56
N VAL A 20 53.17 22.00 -47.70
CA VAL A 20 54.49 22.58 -47.80
C VAL A 20 55.49 21.46 -48.09
N LEU A 21 55.88 21.39 -49.32
CA LEU A 21 57.11 20.69 -49.81
C LEU A 21 58.29 21.52 -49.40
N LEU A 22 59.34 20.89 -48.84
CA LEU A 22 60.66 21.44 -48.82
C LEU A 22 61.66 20.39 -49.37
N THR A 23 62.23 20.73 -50.50
CA THR A 23 63.16 20.00 -51.33
C THR A 23 64.57 20.03 -50.77
N ALA A 24 65.29 18.98 -51.15
CA ALA A 24 66.67 18.63 -50.95
C ALA A 24 67.75 19.73 -51.36
N ALA A 25 68.87 19.62 -50.73
CA ALA A 25 70.10 19.97 -51.36
C ALA A 25 71.26 19.09 -50.83
N LEU A 26 71.82 18.31 -51.71
CA LEU A 26 73.12 17.69 -51.62
C LEU A 26 74.25 18.78 -51.64
N LEU A 27 75.30 18.55 -50.92
CA LEU A 27 76.63 18.85 -51.41
C LEU A 27 77.72 18.03 -50.67
N SER A 28 78.52 17.42 -51.42
CA SER A 28 79.70 16.57 -51.26
C SER A 28 80.97 17.31 -50.84
N ALA A 29 81.87 16.56 -50.34
CA ALA A 29 83.33 16.57 -50.39
C ALA A 29 83.92 16.41 -48.98
N GLY A 30 84.93 15.64 -48.70
CA GLY A 30 85.87 14.88 -49.39
C GLY A 30 87.13 14.68 -48.52
N CYS A 31 87.87 13.60 -48.72
CA CYS A 31 89.23 13.31 -48.26
C CYS A 31 89.50 13.22 -46.76
N GLY A 32 89.89 12.14 -46.13
CA GLY A 32 90.96 11.21 -46.48
C GLY A 32 92.02 11.34 -45.43
N HIS A 33 92.37 10.32 -44.71
CA HIS A 33 93.72 9.91 -44.32
C HIS A 33 93.67 8.63 -43.50
N GLY A 34 94.52 7.68 -43.88
CA GLY A 34 94.65 6.37 -43.26
C GLY A 34 95.39 6.39 -41.94
N ALA A 35 95.16 5.45 -41.19
CA ALA A 35 96.02 4.96 -40.11
C ALA A 35 95.84 3.48 -39.92
N LYS A 36 96.91 2.81 -39.71
CA LYS A 36 97.18 1.40 -39.59
C LYS A 36 96.35 0.59 -38.60
N PRO A 37 96.29 -0.74 -38.79
CA PRO A 37 95.58 -1.65 -37.90
C PRO A 37 96.35 -1.84 -36.57
N ALA A 38 95.67 -1.74 -35.49
CA ALA A 38 96.13 -2.17 -34.16
C ALA A 38 95.38 -3.46 -33.75
N ASP A 39 96.19 -4.35 -33.22
CA ASP A 39 95.93 -5.72 -32.85
C ASP A 39 94.56 -6.02 -32.16
N ASP A 40 93.99 -7.05 -32.70
CA ASP A 40 92.86 -7.81 -32.15
C ASP A 40 93.34 -8.64 -30.92
N ASN A 41 93.00 -8.20 -29.75
CA ASN A 41 92.98 -9.06 -28.57
C ASN A 41 92.05 -8.51 -27.51
N SER A 42 90.75 -8.47 -27.83
CA SER A 42 89.65 -8.35 -26.85
C SER A 42 88.93 -9.70 -26.70
N ALA A 43 89.26 -10.30 -25.57
CA ALA A 43 88.60 -11.50 -25.09
C ALA A 43 87.11 -11.43 -25.34
N ASP A 44 86.59 -12.48 -25.92
CA ASP A 44 85.14 -12.81 -26.11
C ASP A 44 84.45 -12.74 -24.80
N ALA A 45 84.06 -11.54 -24.37
CA ALA A 45 83.07 -11.36 -23.31
C ALA A 45 81.73 -11.80 -23.90
N LYS A 46 81.43 -13.07 -23.73
CA LYS A 46 80.11 -13.69 -24.02
C LYS A 46 79.07 -12.84 -23.37
N LEU A 47 78.50 -11.88 -24.13
CA LEU A 47 77.37 -11.04 -23.67
C LEU A 47 76.27 -11.98 -23.23
N LEU A 48 76.11 -12.09 -21.92
CA LEU A 48 74.99 -12.88 -21.33
C LEU A 48 73.65 -12.25 -21.77
N PRO A 49 72.70 -13.03 -22.29
CA PRO A 49 71.41 -12.50 -22.66
C PRO A 49 70.81 -11.79 -21.45
N SER A 50 70.42 -10.53 -21.61
CA SER A 50 69.73 -9.78 -20.55
C SER A 50 68.25 -10.14 -20.55
N VAL A 51 67.78 -10.62 -19.42
CA VAL A 51 66.32 -10.98 -19.19
C VAL A 51 65.74 -10.14 -18.07
N GLN A 52 64.54 -9.65 -18.27
CA GLN A 52 63.78 -8.95 -17.26
C GLN A 52 62.99 -9.98 -16.46
N VAL A 53 63.08 -9.92 -15.14
CA VAL A 53 62.39 -10.88 -14.25
C VAL A 53 61.37 -10.20 -13.35
N VAL A 54 60.29 -10.89 -13.07
CA VAL A 54 59.23 -10.47 -12.13
C VAL A 54 59.03 -11.59 -11.13
N PRO A 55 58.88 -11.28 -9.83
CA PRO A 55 58.63 -12.30 -8.82
C PRO A 55 57.18 -12.84 -8.94
N VAL A 56 57.04 -14.14 -8.74
CA VAL A 56 55.72 -14.79 -8.56
C VAL A 56 55.10 -14.28 -7.28
N THR A 57 53.94 -13.68 -7.38
CA THR A 57 53.19 -13.13 -6.25
C THR A 57 51.91 -13.91 -5.99
N ARG A 58 51.45 -13.86 -4.76
CA ARG A 58 50.16 -14.43 -4.39
C ARG A 58 49.11 -13.33 -4.33
N GLY A 59 47.96 -13.57 -4.96
CA GLY A 59 46.91 -12.56 -5.03
C GLY A 59 45.54 -13.15 -5.38
N THR A 60 44.62 -12.29 -5.61
CA THR A 60 43.27 -12.66 -6.11
C THR A 60 43.19 -12.33 -7.61
N LEU A 61 42.76 -13.27 -8.40
CA LEU A 61 42.48 -13.09 -9.82
C LEU A 61 40.96 -13.10 -10.03
N GLU A 62 40.46 -12.06 -10.67
CA GLU A 62 39.03 -11.89 -10.93
C GLU A 62 38.77 -11.66 -12.41
N LYS A 63 37.92 -12.47 -12.99
CA LYS A 63 37.45 -12.27 -14.36
C LYS A 63 36.27 -11.34 -14.34
N LEU A 64 36.42 -10.18 -14.95
CA LEU A 64 35.41 -9.13 -15.00
C LEU A 64 34.70 -9.15 -16.35
N LEU A 65 33.37 -9.12 -16.29
CA LEU A 65 32.51 -8.93 -17.44
C LEU A 65 31.98 -7.49 -17.43
N PRO A 66 32.40 -6.66 -18.41
CA PRO A 66 31.82 -5.31 -18.53
C PRO A 66 30.39 -5.38 -19.07
N ALA A 67 29.53 -4.57 -18.51
CA ALA A 67 28.14 -4.44 -18.92
C ALA A 67 27.65 -3.00 -18.75
N ALA A 68 26.58 -2.65 -19.45
CA ALA A 68 25.85 -1.42 -19.22
C ALA A 68 24.74 -1.66 -18.21
N GLY A 69 24.48 -0.67 -17.38
CA GLY A 69 23.37 -0.71 -16.43
C GLY A 69 22.56 0.59 -16.45
N LEU A 70 21.32 0.50 -16.01
CA LEU A 70 20.43 1.63 -15.81
C LEU A 70 19.92 1.57 -14.37
N LEU A 71 20.10 2.66 -13.63
CA LEU A 71 19.50 2.83 -12.31
C LEU A 71 18.05 3.27 -12.47
N GLN A 72 17.15 2.62 -11.78
CA GLN A 72 15.71 2.94 -11.78
C GLN A 72 15.16 2.87 -10.38
N THR A 73 14.07 3.58 -10.14
CA THR A 73 13.30 3.42 -8.90
C THR A 73 12.76 2.00 -8.81
N LEU A 74 12.82 1.38 -7.63
CA LEU A 74 12.26 0.04 -7.43
C LEU A 74 10.76 0.04 -7.73
N PRO A 75 10.24 -1.04 -8.35
CA PRO A 75 8.79 -1.22 -8.52
C PRO A 75 8.05 -1.07 -7.19
N GLY A 76 6.96 -0.30 -7.20
CA GLY A 76 6.16 -0.01 -6.01
C GLY A 76 6.73 1.09 -5.09
N ARG A 77 7.88 1.68 -5.42
CA ARG A 77 8.44 2.84 -4.71
C ARG A 77 8.27 4.17 -5.45
N GLU A 78 7.50 4.16 -6.49
CA GLU A 78 7.06 5.34 -7.22
C GLU A 78 5.53 5.42 -7.18
N ALA A 79 5.00 6.63 -7.01
CA ALA A 79 3.58 6.91 -7.07
C ALA A 79 3.33 8.09 -8.01
N ILE A 80 2.54 7.84 -9.03
CA ILE A 80 2.01 8.88 -9.90
C ILE A 80 0.71 9.35 -9.27
N ILE A 81 0.64 10.62 -8.92
CA ILE A 81 -0.56 11.24 -8.34
C ILE A 81 -1.43 11.75 -9.46
N THR A 82 -2.58 11.08 -9.63
CA THR A 82 -3.63 11.47 -10.61
C THR A 82 -4.89 11.85 -9.86
N PRO A 83 -5.68 12.81 -10.35
CA PRO A 83 -6.96 13.16 -9.76
C PRO A 83 -7.96 12.02 -9.96
N PRO A 84 -8.73 11.60 -8.95
CA PRO A 84 -9.77 10.59 -9.11
C PRO A 84 -11.04 11.14 -9.77
N VAL A 85 -11.17 12.46 -9.88
CA VAL A 85 -12.28 13.18 -10.52
C VAL A 85 -11.73 14.32 -11.36
N ALA A 86 -12.42 14.68 -12.44
CA ALA A 86 -12.07 15.85 -13.24
C ALA A 86 -12.47 17.14 -12.50
N GLY A 87 -11.68 18.20 -12.67
CA GLY A 87 -11.96 19.50 -12.05
C GLY A 87 -10.82 20.49 -12.19
N VAL A 88 -10.92 21.62 -11.49
CA VAL A 88 -9.88 22.66 -11.46
C VAL A 88 -9.02 22.50 -10.22
N LEU A 89 -7.71 22.51 -10.38
CA LEU A 89 -6.75 22.47 -9.28
C LEU A 89 -6.75 23.83 -8.55
N SER A 90 -7.23 23.86 -7.31
CA SER A 90 -7.28 25.09 -6.52
C SER A 90 -5.92 25.47 -5.94
N THR A 91 -5.23 24.49 -5.34
CA THR A 91 -3.90 24.70 -4.74
C THR A 91 -2.99 23.52 -5.03
N LEU A 92 -1.71 23.83 -5.19
CA LEU A 92 -0.62 22.85 -5.28
C LEU A 92 0.35 23.11 -4.12
N SER A 93 0.46 22.16 -3.20
CA SER A 93 1.18 22.35 -1.92
C SER A 93 2.61 21.83 -1.96
N VAL A 94 3.07 21.34 -3.10
CA VAL A 94 4.40 20.73 -3.25
C VAL A 94 5.17 21.31 -4.44
N ARG A 95 6.51 21.19 -4.35
CA ARG A 95 7.44 21.66 -5.39
C ARG A 95 8.36 20.51 -5.79
N TYR A 96 8.90 20.59 -7.01
CA TYR A 96 9.95 19.70 -7.47
C TYR A 96 11.11 19.62 -6.47
N GLY A 97 11.61 18.43 -6.18
CA GLY A 97 12.71 18.21 -5.22
C GLY A 97 12.32 18.28 -3.75
N GLN A 98 11.05 18.50 -3.40
CA GLN A 98 10.59 18.51 -2.02
C GLN A 98 10.37 17.09 -1.49
N THR A 99 10.79 16.84 -0.25
CA THR A 99 10.47 15.60 0.46
C THR A 99 9.06 15.65 1.02
N VAL A 100 8.30 14.57 0.83
CA VAL A 100 6.93 14.41 1.31
C VAL A 100 6.78 13.13 2.12
N THR A 101 5.84 13.15 3.08
CA THR A 101 5.50 12.00 3.92
C THR A 101 4.19 11.36 3.46
N ARG A 102 4.04 10.07 3.70
CA ARG A 102 2.81 9.33 3.37
C ARG A 102 1.57 10.02 3.96
N GLY A 103 0.52 10.20 3.17
CA GLY A 103 -0.72 10.87 3.55
C GLY A 103 -0.68 12.40 3.46
N GLN A 104 0.47 13.01 3.19
CA GLN A 104 0.60 14.45 3.00
C GLN A 104 -0.23 14.91 1.81
N VAL A 105 -0.86 16.08 1.95
CA VAL A 105 -1.63 16.73 0.87
C VAL A 105 -0.66 17.25 -0.17
N ILE A 106 -0.87 16.82 -1.42
CA ILE A 106 -0.09 17.24 -2.59
C ILE A 106 -0.78 18.40 -3.29
N ALA A 107 -2.09 18.28 -3.47
CA ALA A 107 -2.90 19.28 -4.16
C ALA A 107 -4.35 19.24 -3.67
N GLN A 108 -5.06 20.34 -3.83
CA GLN A 108 -6.49 20.43 -3.59
C GLN A 108 -7.19 20.91 -4.86
N MET A 109 -8.27 20.24 -5.22
CA MET A 109 -9.16 20.64 -6.30
C MET A 109 -10.27 21.54 -5.77
N SER A 110 -10.86 22.36 -6.62
CA SER A 110 -12.01 23.18 -6.29
C SER A 110 -13.21 22.33 -5.89
N THR A 111 -13.71 22.51 -4.68
CA THR A 111 -14.89 21.82 -4.15
C THR A 111 -16.18 22.61 -4.38
N GLN A 112 -16.15 23.71 -5.14
CA GLN A 112 -17.30 24.57 -5.36
C GLN A 112 -18.51 23.85 -5.93
N PRO A 113 -18.38 22.90 -6.86
CA PRO A 113 -19.53 22.14 -7.37
C PRO A 113 -20.21 21.26 -6.31
N LEU A 114 -19.47 20.86 -5.28
CA LEU A 114 -19.98 20.01 -4.19
C LEU A 114 -20.58 20.81 -3.02
N ALA A 115 -20.28 22.10 -2.90
CA ALA A 115 -20.75 22.92 -1.78
C ALA A 115 -22.27 22.92 -1.65
N GLY A 116 -22.98 23.05 -2.78
CA GLY A 116 -24.44 22.98 -2.83
C GLY A 116 -24.99 21.61 -2.39
N GLN A 117 -24.37 20.53 -2.82
CA GLN A 117 -24.79 19.17 -2.45
C GLN A 117 -24.60 18.90 -0.95
N LEU A 118 -23.50 19.35 -0.37
CA LEU A 118 -23.23 19.24 1.07
C LEU A 118 -24.28 20.03 1.86
N GLN A 119 -24.54 21.29 1.48
CA GLN A 119 -25.53 22.13 2.13
C GLN A 119 -26.94 21.52 2.03
N GLN A 120 -27.30 20.96 0.88
CA GLN A 120 -28.59 20.26 0.69
C GLN A 120 -28.70 19.03 1.59
N ALA A 121 -27.64 18.21 1.69
CA ALA A 121 -27.61 17.04 2.55
C ALA A 121 -27.70 17.41 4.04
N GLU A 122 -27.02 18.47 4.47
CA GLU A 122 -27.11 19.01 5.84
C GLU A 122 -28.50 19.54 6.16
N ALA A 123 -29.11 20.28 5.23
CA ALA A 123 -30.48 20.77 5.37
C ALA A 123 -31.51 19.63 5.48
N ALA A 124 -31.34 18.55 4.69
CA ALA A 124 -32.19 17.37 4.76
C ALA A 124 -32.11 16.66 6.13
N ILE A 125 -30.92 16.58 6.73
CA ILE A 125 -30.76 16.07 8.10
C ILE A 125 -31.51 16.96 9.10
N GLY A 126 -31.39 18.28 8.97
CA GLY A 126 -32.11 19.23 9.83
C GLY A 126 -33.63 19.02 9.75
N GLN A 127 -34.18 18.91 8.55
CA GLN A 127 -35.60 18.64 8.32
C GLN A 127 -36.04 17.30 8.92
N ASN A 128 -35.32 16.21 8.67
CA ASN A 128 -35.65 14.88 9.17
C ASN A 128 -35.50 14.78 10.71
N LYS A 129 -34.58 15.53 11.34
CA LYS A 129 -34.53 15.63 12.80
C LYS A 129 -35.82 16.24 13.39
N VAL A 130 -36.31 17.31 12.77
CA VAL A 130 -37.58 17.93 13.16
C VAL A 130 -38.76 16.96 12.98
N GLN A 131 -38.76 16.18 11.89
CA GLN A 131 -39.80 15.14 11.67
C GLN A 131 -39.77 14.07 12.75
N VAL A 132 -38.60 13.60 13.19
CA VAL A 132 -38.46 12.66 14.30
C VAL A 132 -39.00 13.26 15.60
N GLN A 133 -38.68 14.51 15.92
CA GLN A 133 -39.19 15.20 17.09
C GLN A 133 -40.73 15.35 17.06
N GLN A 134 -41.28 15.70 15.89
CA GLN A 134 -42.71 15.81 15.68
C GLN A 134 -43.41 14.45 15.88
N ALA A 135 -42.87 13.38 15.29
CA ALA A 135 -43.43 12.03 15.47
C ALA A 135 -43.39 11.58 16.94
N GLN A 136 -42.29 11.91 17.64
CA GLN A 136 -42.17 11.64 19.09
C GLN A 136 -43.19 12.42 19.92
N ALA A 137 -43.37 13.70 19.64
CA ALA A 137 -44.33 14.56 20.32
C ALA A 137 -45.76 14.04 20.10
N ASN A 138 -46.13 13.72 18.86
CA ASN A 138 -47.46 13.18 18.51
C ASN A 138 -47.70 11.84 19.19
N ALA A 139 -46.72 10.95 19.24
CA ALA A 139 -46.84 9.66 19.91
C ALA A 139 -47.00 9.82 21.44
N ALA A 140 -46.26 10.75 22.06
CA ALA A 140 -46.35 11.06 23.48
C ALA A 140 -47.75 11.65 23.83
N GLN A 141 -48.23 12.58 23.02
CA GLN A 141 -49.58 13.17 23.19
C GLN A 141 -50.66 12.09 23.08
N GLN A 142 -50.61 11.23 22.07
CA GLN A 142 -51.58 10.15 21.90
C GLN A 142 -51.55 9.17 23.08
N ALA A 143 -50.35 8.81 23.56
CA ALA A 143 -50.20 7.93 24.71
C ALA A 143 -50.79 8.56 25.98
N ALA A 144 -50.60 9.85 26.23
CA ALA A 144 -51.16 10.59 27.36
C ALA A 144 -52.71 10.64 27.29
N GLN A 145 -53.25 10.95 26.11
CA GLN A 145 -54.72 10.96 25.88
C GLN A 145 -55.35 9.58 26.14
N THR A 146 -54.70 8.52 25.60
CA THR A 146 -55.18 7.14 25.80
C THR A 146 -55.12 6.74 27.26
N GLN A 147 -54.04 7.08 27.97
CA GLN A 147 -53.91 6.80 29.39
C GLN A 147 -54.98 7.51 30.22
N THR A 148 -55.28 8.77 29.90
CA THR A 148 -56.34 9.54 30.57
C THR A 148 -57.71 8.89 30.36
N SER A 149 -58.04 8.47 29.11
CA SER A 149 -59.33 7.80 28.84
C SER A 149 -59.42 6.45 29.53
N ILE A 150 -58.41 5.66 29.68
CA ILE A 150 -58.41 4.41 30.47
C ILE A 150 -58.65 4.70 31.95
N LEU A 151 -57.98 5.71 32.53
CA LEU A 151 -58.15 6.09 33.91
C LEU A 151 -59.59 6.58 34.19
N GLN A 152 -60.19 7.36 33.29
CA GLN A 152 -61.59 7.80 33.37
C GLN A 152 -62.53 6.60 33.29
N ALA A 153 -62.39 5.67 32.36
CA ALA A 153 -63.16 4.49 32.21
C ALA A 153 -63.07 3.60 33.46
N LEU A 154 -61.89 3.44 34.05
CA LEU A 154 -61.74 2.70 35.32
C LEU A 154 -62.36 3.38 36.49
N ALA A 155 -62.36 4.72 36.57
CA ALA A 155 -63.04 5.44 37.62
C ALA A 155 -64.54 5.27 37.53
N THR A 156 -65.16 5.35 36.34
CA THR A 156 -66.57 5.12 36.12
C THR A 156 -66.99 3.66 36.42
N LEU A 157 -66.13 2.68 36.06
CA LEU A 157 -66.37 1.29 36.43
C LEU A 157 -66.42 1.09 37.96
N ARG A 158 -65.45 1.66 38.70
CA ARG A 158 -65.41 1.60 40.16
C ARG A 158 -66.69 2.19 40.81
N ASN A 159 -67.13 3.31 40.24
CA ASN A 159 -68.42 3.92 40.73
C ASN A 159 -69.59 3.02 40.47
N ALA A 160 -69.68 2.37 39.31
CA ALA A 160 -70.72 1.41 38.99
C ALA A 160 -70.66 0.15 39.88
N GLU A 161 -69.50 -0.37 40.17
CA GLU A 161 -69.30 -1.48 41.12
C GLU A 161 -69.72 -1.11 42.55
N ALA A 162 -69.37 0.09 42.99
CA ALA A 162 -69.81 0.58 44.30
C ALA A 162 -71.36 0.72 44.38
N ALA A 163 -71.99 1.23 43.31
CA ALA A 163 -73.47 1.27 43.22
C ALA A 163 -74.11 -0.12 43.23
N LEU A 164 -73.51 -1.07 42.52
CA LEU A 164 -73.93 -2.46 42.54
C LEU A 164 -73.81 -3.07 43.97
N ALA A 165 -72.68 -2.78 44.64
CA ALA A 165 -72.52 -3.23 46.04
C ALA A 165 -73.58 -2.67 46.97
N GLY A 166 -73.91 -1.37 46.83
CA GLY A 166 -75.02 -0.73 47.56
C GLY A 166 -76.38 -1.38 47.28
N ALA A 167 -76.70 -1.60 46.01
CA ALA A 167 -77.91 -2.27 45.60
C ALA A 167 -78.04 -3.71 46.18
N LYS A 168 -76.91 -4.47 46.15
CA LYS A 168 -76.89 -5.80 46.79
C LYS A 168 -77.08 -5.75 48.29
N ALA A 169 -76.55 -4.76 49.00
CA ALA A 169 -76.74 -4.59 50.42
C ALA A 169 -78.26 -4.26 50.76
N THR A 170 -78.85 -3.41 49.91
CA THR A 170 -80.27 -3.12 50.01
C THR A 170 -81.16 -4.36 49.76
N LEU A 171 -80.78 -5.17 48.77
CA LEU A 171 -81.50 -6.45 48.53
C LEU A 171 -81.36 -7.39 49.72
N LEU A 172 -80.25 -7.53 50.34
CA LEU A 172 -80.00 -8.35 51.52
C LEU A 172 -80.91 -7.89 52.68
N GLY A 173 -81.08 -6.58 52.85
CA GLY A 173 -82.06 -6.02 53.82
C GLY A 173 -83.50 -6.39 53.50
N SER A 174 -83.92 -6.37 52.23
CA SER A 174 -85.27 -6.78 51.81
C SER A 174 -85.48 -8.30 51.93
N ASP A 175 -84.44 -9.11 51.69
CA ASP A 175 -84.48 -10.56 51.91
C ASP A 175 -84.73 -10.87 53.39
N ALA A 176 -84.05 -10.18 54.31
CA ALA A 176 -84.30 -10.31 55.76
C ALA A 176 -85.67 -9.86 56.16
N ALA A 177 -86.20 -8.81 55.53
CA ALA A 177 -87.58 -8.33 55.79
C ALA A 177 -88.66 -9.37 55.36
N VAL A 178 -88.47 -10.02 54.20
CA VAL A 178 -89.29 -11.10 53.70
C VAL A 178 -89.28 -12.28 54.67
N GLU A 179 -88.11 -12.70 55.16
CA GLU A 179 -87.94 -13.78 56.06
C GLU A 179 -88.65 -13.52 57.43
N ASN A 180 -88.48 -12.30 57.97
CA ASN A 180 -89.16 -11.88 59.18
C ASN A 180 -90.67 -11.86 59.00
N SER A 181 -91.20 -11.37 57.85
CA SER A 181 -92.64 -11.36 57.54
C SER A 181 -93.15 -12.77 57.38
N LYS A 182 -92.42 -13.72 56.77
CA LYS A 182 -92.80 -15.15 56.72
C LYS A 182 -92.92 -15.76 58.10
N GLN A 183 -91.90 -15.54 58.95
CA GLN A 183 -91.89 -16.05 60.31
C GLN A 183 -93.08 -15.47 61.15
N THR A 184 -93.37 -14.19 60.91
CA THR A 184 -94.52 -13.52 61.58
C THR A 184 -95.84 -14.10 61.12
N LEU A 185 -96.03 -14.31 59.81
CA LEU A 185 -97.24 -14.94 59.27
C LEU A 185 -97.41 -16.36 59.81
N ALA A 186 -96.34 -17.18 59.79
CA ALA A 186 -96.38 -18.52 60.32
C ALA A 186 -96.82 -18.57 61.82
N ARG A 187 -96.26 -17.65 62.59
CA ARG A 187 -96.63 -17.49 64.01
C ARG A 187 -98.12 -17.10 64.19
N GLN A 188 -98.58 -16.08 63.36
CA GLN A 188 -99.99 -15.68 63.42
C GLN A 188 -100.99 -16.77 63.00
N GLN A 189 -100.63 -17.56 61.97
CA GLN A 189 -101.41 -18.72 61.53
C GLN A 189 -101.51 -19.80 62.62
N THR A 190 -100.38 -20.09 63.32
CA THR A 190 -100.41 -21.03 64.46
C THR A 190 -101.29 -20.54 65.58
N LEU A 191 -101.17 -19.30 66.01
CA LEU A 191 -101.97 -18.68 67.07
C LEU A 191 -103.46 -18.59 66.68
N PHE A 192 -103.79 -18.38 65.40
CA PHE A 192 -105.18 -18.38 64.90
C PHE A 192 -105.79 -19.80 64.97
N GLY A 193 -104.99 -20.85 64.60
CA GLY A 193 -105.43 -22.24 64.75
C GLY A 193 -105.70 -22.61 66.19
N GLU A 194 -105.11 -21.96 67.18
CA GLU A 194 -105.28 -22.12 68.60
C GLU A 194 -106.39 -21.18 69.16
N GLY A 195 -107.00 -20.34 68.27
CA GLY A 195 -108.11 -19.42 68.68
C GLY A 195 -107.67 -18.21 69.49
N LEU A 196 -106.29 -17.87 69.51
CA LEU A 196 -105.72 -16.82 70.36
C LEU A 196 -105.69 -15.46 69.68
N VAL A 197 -105.82 -15.38 68.32
CA VAL A 197 -105.81 -14.13 67.57
C VAL A 197 -106.96 -14.10 66.54
N PRO A 198 -107.46 -12.92 66.14
CA PRO A 198 -108.55 -12.78 65.16
C PRO A 198 -108.02 -12.95 63.75
N GLN A 199 -108.85 -13.38 62.77
CA GLN A 199 -108.54 -13.58 61.35
C GLN A 199 -107.90 -12.36 60.69
N LYS A 200 -108.30 -11.15 61.06
CA LYS A 200 -107.74 -9.89 60.55
C LYS A 200 -106.23 -9.77 60.78
N ASP A 201 -105.66 -10.36 61.83
CA ASP A 201 -104.23 -10.29 62.15
C ASP A 201 -103.44 -11.22 61.24
N VAL A 202 -104.06 -12.38 60.84
CA VAL A 202 -103.43 -13.24 59.78
C VAL A 202 -103.47 -12.54 58.41
N GLU A 203 -104.62 -11.92 58.05
CA GLU A 203 -104.76 -11.16 56.80
C GLU A 203 -103.76 -9.97 56.73
N ALA A 204 -103.58 -9.28 57.89
CA ALA A 204 -102.61 -8.21 57.98
C ALA A 204 -101.12 -8.73 57.77
N ALA A 205 -100.81 -9.91 58.36
CA ALA A 205 -99.50 -10.55 58.19
C ALA A 205 -99.27 -11.05 56.74
N GLU A 206 -100.36 -11.57 56.08
CA GLU A 206 -100.29 -11.95 54.66
C GLU A 206 -100.05 -10.72 53.77
N LEU A 207 -100.72 -9.62 54.01
CA LEU A 207 -100.48 -8.37 53.27
C LEU A 207 -99.06 -7.86 53.48
N ALA A 208 -98.55 -7.91 54.73
CA ALA A 208 -97.20 -7.51 55.04
C ALA A 208 -96.14 -8.37 54.27
N LEU A 209 -96.41 -9.72 54.21
CA LEU A 209 -95.56 -10.59 53.42
C LEU A 209 -95.60 -10.29 51.90
N ARG A 210 -96.80 -10.06 51.33
CA ARG A 210 -96.93 -9.66 49.92
C ARG A 210 -96.27 -8.37 49.64
N THR A 211 -96.30 -7.39 50.51
CA THR A 211 -95.62 -6.11 50.39
C THR A 211 -94.09 -6.29 50.41
N ALA A 212 -93.58 -7.11 51.37
CA ALA A 212 -92.14 -7.41 51.46
C ALA A 212 -91.62 -8.17 50.21
N LEU A 213 -92.41 -9.12 49.68
CA LEU A 213 -92.06 -9.81 48.42
C LEU A 213 -92.00 -8.88 47.18
N ALA A 214 -93.00 -7.96 47.11
CA ALA A 214 -93.03 -6.96 46.05
C ALA A 214 -91.81 -6.04 46.13
N GLN A 215 -91.41 -5.66 47.35
CA GLN A 215 -90.25 -4.82 47.58
C GLN A 215 -88.93 -5.57 47.26
N GLN A 216 -88.83 -6.86 47.65
CA GLN A 216 -87.71 -7.73 47.28
C GLN A 216 -87.55 -7.84 45.73
N ALA A 217 -88.64 -8.09 45.01
CA ALA A 217 -88.64 -8.16 43.56
C ALA A 217 -88.15 -6.86 42.92
N ALA A 218 -88.60 -5.69 43.47
CA ALA A 218 -88.10 -4.39 42.98
C ALA A 218 -86.61 -4.23 43.20
N GLN A 219 -86.08 -4.68 44.37
CA GLN A 219 -84.61 -4.61 44.62
C GLN A 219 -83.86 -5.61 43.77
N GLN A 220 -84.36 -6.77 43.45
CA GLN A 220 -83.79 -7.72 42.50
C GLN A 220 -83.63 -7.10 41.09
N GLN A 221 -84.70 -6.40 40.65
CA GLN A 221 -84.62 -5.68 39.38
C GLN A 221 -83.56 -4.53 39.40
N ALA A 222 -83.48 -3.81 40.53
CA ALA A 222 -82.46 -2.77 40.71
C ALA A 222 -81.03 -3.34 40.63
N VAL A 223 -80.77 -4.49 41.29
CA VAL A 223 -79.47 -5.20 41.20
C VAL A 223 -79.18 -5.66 39.76
N ALA A 224 -80.22 -6.18 39.06
CA ALA A 224 -80.06 -6.58 37.66
C ALA A 224 -79.67 -5.39 36.76
N GLY A 225 -80.31 -4.23 36.94
CA GLY A 225 -79.99 -3.00 36.23
C GLY A 225 -78.58 -2.53 36.53
N GLN A 226 -78.14 -2.56 37.82
CA GLN A 226 -76.76 -2.18 38.16
C GLN A 226 -75.72 -3.16 37.59
N ARG A 227 -76.01 -4.47 37.49
CA ARG A 227 -75.16 -5.44 36.81
C ARG A 227 -74.98 -5.11 35.34
N GLN A 228 -76.04 -4.72 34.64
CA GLN A 228 -75.97 -4.30 33.25
C GLN A 228 -75.10 -3.01 33.09
N THR A 229 -75.23 -2.09 34.05
CA THR A 229 -74.39 -0.87 34.07
C THR A 229 -72.94 -1.22 34.26
N VAL A 230 -72.59 -2.13 35.18
CA VAL A 230 -71.19 -2.60 35.36
C VAL A 230 -70.65 -3.26 34.08
N ALA A 231 -71.42 -4.17 33.46
CA ALA A 231 -71.06 -4.83 32.23
C ALA A 231 -70.78 -3.79 31.07
N GLY A 232 -71.65 -2.75 31.02
CA GLY A 232 -71.42 -1.65 30.06
C GLY A 232 -70.15 -0.88 30.34
N GLN A 233 -69.78 -0.62 31.60
CA GLN A 233 -68.53 0.06 31.96
C GLN A 233 -67.32 -0.83 31.77
N GLU A 234 -67.37 -2.13 31.98
CA GLU A 234 -66.36 -3.08 31.67
C GLU A 234 -66.05 -3.08 30.15
N ALA A 235 -67.11 -3.07 29.32
CA ALA A 235 -66.95 -2.94 27.87
C ALA A 235 -66.27 -1.59 27.46
N ALA A 236 -66.64 -0.50 28.16
CA ALA A 236 -66.00 0.81 27.94
C ALA A 236 -64.48 0.79 28.29
N VAL A 237 -64.14 0.14 29.42
CA VAL A 237 -62.71 -0.07 29.77
C VAL A 237 -61.95 -0.90 28.69
N ALA A 238 -62.62 -1.98 28.23
CA ALA A 238 -62.07 -2.81 27.17
C ALA A 238 -61.82 -2.01 25.86
N ALA A 239 -62.81 -1.18 25.48
CA ALA A 239 -62.71 -0.30 24.33
C ALA A 239 -61.55 0.75 24.49
N ALA A 240 -61.49 1.35 25.69
CA ALA A 240 -60.39 2.30 25.99
C ALA A 240 -58.97 1.64 25.93
N ARG A 241 -58.88 0.40 26.43
CA ARG A 241 -57.64 -0.40 26.31
C ARG A 241 -57.33 -0.79 24.86
N ALA A 242 -58.34 -1.17 24.07
CA ALA A 242 -58.17 -1.47 22.65
C ALA A 242 -57.67 -0.24 21.88
N ALA A 243 -58.13 0.96 22.19
CA ALA A 243 -57.63 2.21 21.63
C ALA A 243 -56.15 2.47 21.92
N SER A 244 -55.59 1.86 23.00
CA SER A 244 -54.17 1.94 23.27
C SER A 244 -53.29 1.27 22.19
N LEU A 245 -53.81 0.32 21.44
CA LEU A 245 -53.12 -0.31 20.31
C LEU A 245 -52.77 0.71 19.19
N GLN A 246 -53.56 1.78 19.03
CA GLN A 246 -53.28 2.86 18.11
C GLN A 246 -51.98 3.62 18.50
N SER A 247 -51.63 3.65 19.78
CA SER A 247 -50.35 4.23 20.22
C SER A 247 -49.13 3.44 19.73
N VAL A 248 -49.31 2.13 19.43
CA VAL A 248 -48.26 1.26 18.84
C VAL A 248 -48.05 1.69 17.40
N VAL A 249 -49.09 2.00 16.64
CA VAL A 249 -48.97 2.52 15.25
C VAL A 249 -48.23 3.84 15.25
N LYS A 250 -48.49 4.74 16.20
CA LYS A 250 -47.74 6.01 16.30
C LYS A 250 -46.25 5.82 16.63
N ARG A 251 -45.88 4.76 17.32
CA ARG A 251 -44.44 4.40 17.48
C ARG A 251 -43.81 3.96 16.17
N GLN A 252 -44.58 3.34 15.27
CA GLN A 252 -44.11 2.99 13.93
C GLN A 252 -43.73 4.26 13.13
N ASP A 253 -44.53 5.35 13.26
CA ASP A 253 -44.23 6.64 12.62
C ASP A 253 -42.85 7.18 13.06
N ILE A 254 -42.46 7.00 14.32
CA ILE A 254 -41.14 7.35 14.83
C ILE A 254 -40.04 6.52 14.14
N LEU A 255 -40.28 5.21 13.95
CA LEU A 255 -39.31 4.35 13.28
C LEU A 255 -39.09 4.75 11.81
N ILE A 256 -40.19 5.10 11.12
CA ILE A 256 -40.16 5.60 9.74
C ILE A 256 -39.38 6.91 9.68
N ALA A 257 -39.67 7.87 10.54
CA ALA A 257 -38.98 9.15 10.59
C ALA A 257 -37.47 8.98 10.90
N ARG A 258 -37.12 8.06 11.81
CA ARG A 258 -35.70 7.72 12.09
C ARG A 258 -35.03 7.05 10.91
N GLN A 259 -35.73 6.25 10.11
CA GLN A 259 -35.17 5.65 8.89
C GLN A 259 -34.89 6.72 7.88
N GLN A 260 -35.77 7.70 7.70
CA GLN A 260 -35.53 8.84 6.79
C GLN A 260 -34.33 9.69 7.25
N LEU A 261 -34.17 9.89 8.56
CA LEU A 261 -32.99 10.56 9.11
C LEU A 261 -31.73 9.79 8.79
N ARG A 262 -31.68 8.47 9.01
CA ARG A 262 -30.52 7.66 8.64
C ARG A 262 -30.19 7.71 7.16
N ASN A 263 -31.21 7.75 6.30
CA ASN A 263 -31.01 7.87 4.86
C ASN A 263 -30.35 9.21 4.50
N SER A 264 -30.75 10.31 5.13
CA SER A 264 -30.11 11.63 4.90
C SER A 264 -28.71 11.71 5.50
N GLU A 265 -28.44 11.06 6.63
CA GLU A 265 -27.09 10.91 7.19
C GLU A 265 -26.17 10.11 6.24
N GLY A 266 -26.70 9.05 5.61
CA GLY A 266 -26.01 8.32 4.55
C GLY A 266 -25.69 9.19 3.34
N ALA A 267 -26.63 10.02 2.91
CA ALA A 267 -26.41 10.96 1.81
C ALA A 267 -25.32 11.99 2.13
N LEU A 268 -25.28 12.53 3.36
CA LEU A 268 -24.20 13.42 3.80
C LEU A 268 -22.84 12.72 3.80
N THR A 269 -22.78 11.48 4.31
CA THR A 269 -21.56 10.68 4.32
C THR A 269 -21.05 10.45 2.89
N THR A 270 -21.94 10.18 1.94
CA THR A 270 -21.59 10.05 0.52
C THR A 270 -21.02 11.36 -0.04
N ALA A 271 -21.67 12.49 0.22
CA ALA A 271 -21.19 13.80 -0.23
C ALA A 271 -19.83 14.18 0.40
N GLN A 272 -19.62 13.83 1.68
CA GLN A 272 -18.32 14.03 2.36
C GLN A 272 -17.23 13.13 1.76
N SER A 273 -17.54 11.89 1.44
CA SER A 273 -16.62 10.95 0.78
C SER A 273 -16.25 11.46 -0.62
N GLN A 274 -17.20 11.99 -1.36
CA GLN A 274 -16.93 12.67 -2.63
C GLN A 274 -16.01 13.87 -2.45
N LYS A 275 -16.24 14.71 -1.42
CA LYS A 275 -15.35 15.83 -1.10
C LYS A 275 -13.92 15.39 -0.79
N ALA A 276 -13.72 14.25 -0.14
CA ALA A 276 -12.40 13.71 0.13
C ALA A 276 -11.59 13.40 -1.14
N LEU A 277 -12.26 13.05 -2.25
CA LEU A 277 -11.64 12.80 -3.55
C LEU A 277 -11.02 14.07 -4.17
N TYR A 278 -11.44 15.24 -3.73
CA TYR A 278 -10.89 16.52 -4.20
C TYR A 278 -9.57 16.90 -3.50
N THR A 279 -9.12 16.10 -2.53
CA THR A 279 -7.83 16.28 -1.85
C THR A 279 -6.88 15.18 -2.25
N LEU A 280 -5.89 15.51 -3.07
CA LEU A 280 -4.87 14.58 -3.54
C LEU A 280 -3.80 14.39 -2.47
N ARG A 281 -3.57 13.15 -2.05
CA ARG A 281 -2.58 12.78 -1.04
C ARG A 281 -1.60 11.76 -1.60
N THR A 282 -0.36 11.81 -1.11
CA THR A 282 0.63 10.79 -1.48
C THR A 282 0.41 9.48 -0.72
N PRO A 283 0.43 8.31 -1.41
CA PRO A 283 0.36 7.01 -0.77
C PRO A 283 1.68 6.56 -0.16
N LEU A 284 2.81 7.21 -0.52
CA LEU A 284 4.15 6.86 -0.05
C LEU A 284 4.94 8.10 0.38
N SER A 285 5.98 7.90 1.18
CA SER A 285 6.97 8.92 1.52
C SER A 285 8.11 8.88 0.49
N GLY A 286 8.59 10.03 0.06
CA GLY A 286 9.65 10.13 -0.93
C GLY A 286 9.93 11.56 -1.37
N LEU A 287 10.62 11.69 -2.48
CA LEU A 287 10.95 12.94 -3.13
C LEU A 287 9.97 13.22 -4.28
N VAL A 288 9.53 14.44 -4.44
CA VAL A 288 8.74 14.86 -5.61
C VAL A 288 9.67 14.92 -6.83
N SER A 289 9.57 13.92 -7.71
CA SER A 289 10.42 13.76 -8.89
C SER A 289 9.88 14.50 -10.13
N ALA A 290 8.59 14.82 -10.16
CA ALA A 290 8.00 15.66 -11.21
C ALA A 290 6.74 16.38 -10.69
N VAL A 291 6.50 17.56 -11.24
CA VAL A 291 5.28 18.35 -11.07
C VAL A 291 4.88 18.85 -12.45
N ASN A 292 3.74 18.38 -12.96
CA ASN A 292 3.36 18.60 -14.37
C ASN A 292 2.19 19.58 -14.53
N VAL A 293 1.66 20.10 -13.42
CA VAL A 293 0.50 21.00 -13.44
C VAL A 293 0.74 22.19 -12.50
N THR A 294 -0.02 23.26 -12.72
CA THR A 294 -0.01 24.44 -11.87
C THR A 294 -1.39 24.69 -11.25
N ALA A 295 -1.43 25.42 -10.15
CA ALA A 295 -2.71 25.87 -9.58
C ALA A 295 -3.51 26.68 -10.61
N GLY A 296 -4.82 26.50 -10.65
CA GLY A 296 -5.72 27.11 -11.64
C GLY A 296 -5.93 26.27 -12.91
N THR A 297 -5.15 25.19 -13.13
CA THR A 297 -5.31 24.35 -14.32
C THR A 297 -6.49 23.38 -14.17
N ALA A 298 -7.26 23.21 -15.23
CA ALA A 298 -8.25 22.13 -15.33
C ALA A 298 -7.52 20.80 -15.58
N VAL A 299 -7.85 19.79 -14.78
CA VAL A 299 -7.24 18.45 -14.84
C VAL A 299 -8.32 17.39 -14.97
N ASP A 300 -8.02 16.32 -15.68
CA ASP A 300 -8.83 15.14 -15.81
C ASP A 300 -8.25 13.96 -15.00
N THR A 301 -8.88 12.81 -15.06
CA THR A 301 -8.46 11.59 -14.33
C THR A 301 -7.19 10.96 -14.88
N THR A 302 -6.72 11.38 -16.05
CA THR A 302 -5.48 10.88 -16.68
C THR A 302 -4.28 11.79 -16.44
N ALA A 303 -4.54 13.02 -15.96
CA ALA A 303 -3.51 14.01 -15.73
C ALA A 303 -2.57 13.59 -14.59
N LYS A 304 -1.28 13.54 -14.89
CA LYS A 304 -0.21 13.28 -13.90
C LYS A 304 0.10 14.57 -13.17
N VAL A 305 -0.48 14.78 -11.99
CA VAL A 305 -0.29 16.02 -11.19
C VAL A 305 1.12 16.11 -10.64
N ALA A 306 1.58 15.05 -10.01
CA ALA A 306 2.93 14.94 -9.46
C ALA A 306 3.39 13.48 -9.47
N VAL A 307 4.70 13.28 -9.51
CA VAL A 307 5.32 11.96 -9.35
C VAL A 307 6.17 12.00 -8.09
N ILE A 308 6.00 11.00 -7.23
CA ILE A 308 6.72 10.88 -5.96
C ILE A 308 7.48 9.57 -5.99
N ALA A 309 8.79 9.64 -5.82
CA ALA A 309 9.69 8.49 -5.82
C ALA A 309 10.43 8.37 -4.49
N ASN A 310 10.47 7.17 -3.94
CA ASN A 310 11.35 6.86 -2.83
C ASN A 310 12.69 6.37 -3.39
N LEU A 311 13.71 7.20 -3.26
CA LEU A 311 15.05 6.96 -3.80
C LEU A 311 16.03 6.33 -2.81
N ASP A 312 15.60 5.91 -1.60
CA ASP A 312 16.46 5.29 -0.59
C ASP A 312 17.10 3.98 -1.08
N GLN A 313 16.41 3.32 -1.98
CA GLN A 313 16.88 2.13 -2.69
C GLN A 313 16.52 2.25 -4.17
N LEU A 314 17.49 1.94 -5.00
CA LEU A 314 17.33 1.90 -6.46
C LEU A 314 17.56 0.47 -6.96
N GLN A 315 16.99 0.17 -8.10
CA GLN A 315 17.25 -1.03 -8.87
C GLN A 315 18.25 -0.72 -9.95
N LEU A 316 19.33 -1.47 -10.01
CA LEU A 316 20.27 -1.44 -11.13
C LEU A 316 19.87 -2.55 -12.10
N LEU A 317 19.37 -2.17 -13.25
CA LEU A 317 19.05 -3.04 -14.37
C LEU A 317 20.29 -3.19 -15.22
N VAL A 318 20.92 -4.36 -15.22
CA VAL A 318 22.15 -4.64 -15.97
C VAL A 318 21.82 -5.42 -17.23
N SER A 319 22.19 -4.90 -18.40
CA SER A 319 21.97 -5.54 -19.69
C SER A 319 23.10 -6.52 -19.97
N LEU A 320 22.82 -7.82 -19.87
CA LEU A 320 23.79 -8.89 -20.15
C LEU A 320 23.69 -9.33 -21.62
N PRO A 321 24.81 -9.37 -22.36
CA PRO A 321 24.82 -10.02 -23.67
C PRO A 321 24.40 -11.48 -23.56
N GLY A 322 23.58 -11.97 -24.49
CA GLY A 322 23.06 -13.35 -24.45
C GLY A 322 24.17 -14.43 -24.34
N SER A 323 25.33 -14.19 -24.97
CA SER A 323 26.51 -15.08 -24.90
C SER A 323 27.16 -15.15 -23.51
N ALA A 324 26.97 -14.12 -22.67
CA ALA A 324 27.58 -14.03 -21.36
C ALA A 324 26.67 -14.54 -20.22
N VAL A 325 25.39 -14.74 -20.47
CA VAL A 325 24.38 -15.12 -19.44
C VAL A 325 24.77 -16.41 -18.71
N ALA A 326 25.31 -17.39 -19.41
CA ALA A 326 25.72 -18.65 -18.81
C ALA A 326 26.80 -18.52 -17.73
N SER A 327 27.64 -17.45 -17.80
CA SER A 327 28.70 -17.16 -16.84
C SER A 327 28.25 -16.33 -15.64
N VAL A 328 27.03 -15.80 -15.67
CA VAL A 328 26.51 -14.90 -14.64
C VAL A 328 25.48 -15.65 -13.80
N LYS A 329 25.57 -15.54 -12.47
CA LYS A 329 24.67 -16.20 -11.52
C LYS A 329 24.20 -15.21 -10.46
N PRO A 330 22.98 -15.39 -9.91
CA PRO A 330 22.56 -14.64 -8.73
C PRO A 330 23.56 -14.81 -7.58
N GLY A 331 23.77 -13.73 -6.82
CA GLY A 331 24.74 -13.68 -5.73
C GLY A 331 26.14 -13.21 -6.14
N GLN A 332 26.47 -13.16 -7.42
CA GLN A 332 27.77 -12.63 -7.88
C GLN A 332 27.87 -11.14 -7.56
N ILE A 333 29.10 -10.75 -7.20
CA ILE A 333 29.44 -9.36 -6.89
C ILE A 333 29.54 -8.59 -8.20
N LEU A 334 28.97 -7.41 -8.21
CA LEU A 334 29.20 -6.42 -9.24
C LEU A 334 29.63 -5.08 -8.65
N THR A 335 30.45 -4.38 -9.39
CA THR A 335 30.84 -3.01 -9.11
C THR A 335 30.34 -2.11 -10.24
N PHE A 336 29.98 -0.89 -9.91
CA PHE A 336 29.54 0.05 -10.94
C PHE A 336 29.93 1.48 -10.60
N THR A 337 30.02 2.28 -11.64
CA THR A 337 30.30 3.72 -11.58
C THR A 337 29.22 4.47 -12.36
N VAL A 338 28.86 5.65 -11.89
CA VAL A 338 27.89 6.55 -12.53
C VAL A 338 28.58 7.87 -12.89
N GLY A 339 28.17 8.46 -14.00
CA GLY A 339 28.77 9.73 -14.47
C GLY A 339 28.56 10.90 -13.51
N SER A 340 27.48 10.87 -12.71
CA SER A 340 27.18 11.91 -11.70
C SER A 340 28.14 11.89 -10.50
N VAL A 341 28.81 10.75 -10.21
CA VAL A 341 29.76 10.59 -9.10
C VAL A 341 31.00 9.79 -9.60
N PRO A 342 31.83 10.35 -10.48
CA PRO A 342 32.80 9.58 -11.23
C PRO A 342 33.95 8.98 -10.39
N LYS A 343 34.19 9.52 -9.19
CA LYS A 343 35.30 9.04 -8.32
C LYS A 343 34.84 7.95 -7.32
N ARG A 344 33.56 7.55 -7.33
CA ARG A 344 33.05 6.57 -6.39
C ARG A 344 32.63 5.29 -7.09
N VAL A 345 33.18 4.17 -6.63
CA VAL A 345 32.79 2.83 -7.05
C VAL A 345 31.76 2.32 -6.06
N PHE A 346 30.61 1.95 -6.57
CA PHE A 346 29.55 1.31 -5.79
C PHE A 346 29.66 -0.20 -5.95
N ARG A 347 29.28 -0.94 -4.92
CA ARG A 347 29.32 -2.40 -4.90
C ARG A 347 27.97 -2.94 -4.48
N THR A 348 27.49 -3.96 -5.20
CA THR A 348 26.28 -4.70 -4.85
C THR A 348 26.38 -6.13 -5.38
N THR A 349 25.31 -6.89 -5.29
CA THR A 349 25.22 -8.26 -5.80
C THR A 349 24.04 -8.41 -6.76
N ILE A 350 24.18 -9.31 -7.72
CA ILE A 350 23.08 -9.69 -8.60
C ILE A 350 22.00 -10.40 -7.78
N SER A 351 20.79 -9.85 -7.76
CA SER A 351 19.66 -10.43 -7.04
C SER A 351 18.95 -11.49 -7.87
N THR A 352 18.71 -11.17 -9.15
CA THR A 352 17.94 -12.02 -10.06
C THR A 352 18.37 -11.78 -11.50
N ILE A 353 18.26 -12.80 -12.32
CA ILE A 353 18.45 -12.71 -13.78
C ILE A 353 17.09 -12.99 -14.41
N SER A 354 16.67 -12.13 -15.34
CA SER A 354 15.40 -12.31 -16.05
C SER A 354 15.39 -13.62 -16.83
N PRO A 355 14.32 -14.41 -16.76
CA PRO A 355 14.18 -15.58 -17.61
C PRO A 355 13.87 -15.23 -19.08
N ARG A 356 13.61 -13.95 -19.37
CA ARG A 356 13.25 -13.46 -20.70
C ARG A 356 14.29 -12.46 -21.20
N ALA A 357 14.74 -12.68 -22.42
CA ALA A 357 15.55 -11.70 -23.11
C ALA A 357 14.68 -10.54 -23.65
N ASP A 358 15.25 -9.37 -23.69
CA ASP A 358 14.69 -8.21 -24.40
C ASP A 358 14.86 -8.44 -25.92
N ALA A 359 13.74 -8.54 -26.62
CA ALA A 359 13.73 -8.82 -28.06
C ALA A 359 14.29 -7.66 -28.90
N ALA A 360 14.25 -6.42 -28.40
CA ALA A 360 14.74 -5.25 -29.12
C ALA A 360 16.27 -5.15 -29.06
N THR A 361 16.87 -5.51 -27.94
CA THR A 361 18.32 -5.36 -27.70
C THR A 361 19.09 -6.69 -27.75
N GLY A 362 18.41 -7.84 -27.71
CA GLY A 362 19.01 -9.18 -27.62
C GLY A 362 19.73 -9.44 -26.29
N THR A 363 19.51 -8.61 -25.28
CA THR A 363 20.15 -8.71 -23.97
C THR A 363 19.22 -9.34 -22.95
N VAL A 364 19.79 -9.95 -21.91
CA VAL A 364 19.05 -10.50 -20.77
C VAL A 364 19.24 -9.55 -19.57
N PRO A 365 18.15 -8.98 -19.03
CA PRO A 365 18.26 -8.10 -17.88
C PRO A 365 18.67 -8.88 -16.62
N ALA A 366 19.69 -8.41 -15.91
CA ALA A 366 19.98 -8.81 -14.54
C ALA A 366 19.67 -7.65 -13.59
N LEU A 367 19.13 -7.98 -12.43
CA LEU A 367 18.65 -7.04 -11.44
C LEU A 367 19.57 -7.05 -10.22
N ALA A 368 19.93 -5.88 -9.75
CA ALA A 368 20.63 -5.71 -8.47
C ALA A 368 20.00 -4.56 -7.68
N VAL A 369 19.86 -4.72 -6.37
CA VAL A 369 19.34 -3.66 -5.50
C VAL A 369 20.49 -2.88 -4.92
N VAL A 370 20.39 -1.56 -4.97
CA VAL A 370 21.43 -0.63 -4.52
C VAL A 370 20.86 0.27 -3.43
N SER A 371 21.53 0.32 -2.29
CA SER A 371 21.18 1.26 -1.22
C SER A 371 21.67 2.67 -1.60
N ASN A 372 20.80 3.67 -1.44
CA ASN A 372 21.07 5.06 -1.79
C ASN A 372 20.66 6.03 -0.66
N THR A 373 20.92 5.67 0.58
CA THR A 373 20.56 6.46 1.76
C THR A 373 21.14 7.88 1.77
N GLN A 374 22.22 8.11 1.01
CA GLN A 374 22.82 9.43 0.84
C GLN A 374 22.24 10.22 -0.36
N HIS A 375 21.29 9.65 -1.10
CA HIS A 375 20.66 10.25 -2.30
C HIS A 375 21.64 10.74 -3.37
N LEU A 376 22.82 10.12 -3.44
CA LEU A 376 23.86 10.44 -4.44
C LEU A 376 23.51 9.90 -5.82
N LEU A 377 22.82 8.78 -5.86
CA LEU A 377 22.36 8.14 -7.09
C LEU A 377 21.02 8.72 -7.50
N LYS A 378 20.86 9.00 -8.77
CA LYS A 378 19.62 9.53 -9.34
C LYS A 378 18.94 8.45 -10.18
N ASP A 379 17.63 8.54 -10.25
CA ASP A 379 16.81 7.72 -11.13
C ASP A 379 17.17 7.96 -12.60
N ASP A 380 16.92 7.00 -13.47
CA ASP A 380 17.19 7.01 -14.90
C ASP A 380 18.65 7.34 -15.27
N THR A 381 19.60 7.02 -14.37
CA THR A 381 21.02 7.26 -14.60
C THR A 381 21.71 6.00 -15.13
N THR A 382 22.46 6.15 -16.24
CA THR A 382 23.26 5.06 -16.78
C THR A 382 24.50 4.78 -15.93
N ALA A 383 24.83 3.51 -15.76
CA ALA A 383 25.97 3.02 -14.99
C ALA A 383 26.86 2.13 -15.84
N ARG A 384 28.17 2.23 -15.64
CA ARG A 384 29.15 1.25 -16.15
C ARG A 384 29.34 0.18 -15.10
N VAL A 385 29.03 -1.05 -15.45
CA VAL A 385 29.02 -2.19 -14.53
C VAL A 385 30.17 -3.13 -14.88
N GLN A 386 30.79 -3.69 -13.85
CA GLN A 386 31.75 -4.79 -13.95
C GLN A 386 31.28 -5.92 -13.05
N ILE A 387 30.97 -7.07 -13.62
CA ILE A 387 30.50 -8.25 -12.93
C ILE A 387 31.65 -9.21 -12.71
N VAL A 388 31.86 -9.67 -11.49
CA VAL A 388 32.86 -10.71 -11.19
C VAL A 388 32.26 -12.07 -11.54
N THR A 389 32.65 -12.61 -12.69
CA THR A 389 32.14 -13.90 -13.18
C THR A 389 32.88 -15.10 -12.57
N GLU A 390 34.18 -14.96 -12.37
CA GLU A 390 35.04 -15.95 -11.73
C GLU A 390 36.00 -15.25 -10.75
N ARG A 391 36.24 -15.84 -9.59
CA ARG A 391 37.11 -15.33 -8.57
C ARG A 391 37.93 -16.44 -7.94
N HIS A 392 39.27 -16.36 -8.14
CA HIS A 392 40.24 -17.29 -7.56
C HIS A 392 41.05 -16.54 -6.51
N PRO A 393 40.73 -16.68 -5.22
CA PRO A 393 41.47 -16.05 -4.14
C PRO A 393 42.74 -16.83 -3.83
N ASN A 394 43.80 -16.11 -3.42
CA ASN A 394 45.01 -16.71 -2.86
C ASN A 394 45.79 -17.61 -3.85
N VAL A 395 45.79 -17.27 -5.14
CA VAL A 395 46.48 -18.01 -6.22
C VAL A 395 47.84 -17.42 -6.56
N LEU A 396 48.74 -18.24 -7.13
CA LEU A 396 50.01 -17.78 -7.66
C LEU A 396 49.77 -17.10 -9.01
N ILE A 397 50.25 -15.88 -9.13
CA ILE A 397 50.06 -15.03 -10.31
C ILE A 397 51.39 -14.75 -10.95
N VAL A 398 51.44 -14.93 -12.27
CA VAL A 398 52.56 -14.55 -13.14
C VAL A 398 52.04 -13.60 -14.23
N PRO A 399 52.87 -12.70 -14.77
CA PRO A 399 52.52 -11.99 -15.97
C PRO A 399 52.30 -12.96 -17.14
N LYS A 400 51.25 -12.75 -17.94
CA LYS A 400 51.00 -13.59 -19.13
C LYS A 400 52.19 -13.61 -20.08
N ALA A 401 52.97 -12.51 -20.16
CA ALA A 401 54.18 -12.40 -20.95
C ALA A 401 55.27 -13.37 -20.51
N ALA A 402 55.25 -13.87 -19.24
CA ALA A 402 56.22 -14.86 -18.76
C ALA A 402 55.92 -16.28 -19.22
N VAL A 403 54.71 -16.54 -19.72
CA VAL A 403 54.27 -17.85 -20.14
C VAL A 403 54.69 -18.11 -21.58
N LEU A 404 55.51 -19.13 -21.76
CA LEU A 404 55.88 -19.68 -23.07
C LEU A 404 54.95 -20.84 -23.40
N THR A 405 54.58 -20.99 -24.66
CA THR A 405 53.90 -22.17 -25.14
C THR A 405 54.87 -22.92 -26.06
N ASP A 406 55.18 -24.13 -25.70
CA ASP A 406 56.04 -24.99 -26.51
C ASP A 406 55.37 -25.25 -27.87
N ALA A 407 56.13 -25.01 -28.96
CA ALA A 407 55.56 -25.05 -30.31
C ALA A 407 55.19 -26.46 -30.76
N ASP A 408 55.88 -27.47 -30.25
CA ASP A 408 55.67 -28.86 -30.66
C ASP A 408 54.64 -29.59 -29.82
N THR A 409 54.61 -29.31 -28.50
CA THR A 409 53.73 -30.00 -27.54
C THR A 409 52.54 -29.16 -27.11
N GLY A 410 52.51 -27.88 -27.38
CA GLY A 410 51.44 -26.94 -26.94
C GLY A 410 51.39 -26.75 -25.43
N LYS A 411 52.34 -27.28 -24.65
CA LYS A 411 52.35 -27.20 -23.19
C LYS A 411 52.90 -25.86 -22.72
N PRO A 412 52.24 -25.24 -21.73
CA PRO A 412 52.75 -23.99 -21.17
C PRO A 412 53.96 -24.24 -20.25
N SER A 413 54.95 -23.38 -20.34
CA SER A 413 56.16 -23.36 -19.49
C SER A 413 56.50 -21.92 -19.11
N VAL A 414 57.31 -21.77 -18.08
CA VAL A 414 57.90 -20.50 -17.67
C VAL A 414 59.41 -20.67 -17.49
N VAL A 415 60.16 -19.61 -17.72
CA VAL A 415 61.59 -19.59 -17.47
C VAL A 415 61.80 -19.04 -16.06
N LEU A 416 62.21 -19.89 -15.15
CA LEU A 416 62.64 -19.50 -13.80
C LEU A 416 64.11 -19.11 -13.83
N VAL A 417 64.45 -18.03 -13.15
CA VAL A 417 65.86 -17.59 -13.00
C VAL A 417 66.24 -17.76 -11.53
N ASP A 418 67.24 -18.61 -11.29
CA ASP A 418 67.75 -18.86 -9.94
C ASP A 418 68.58 -17.69 -9.39
N SER A 419 69.03 -17.78 -8.12
CA SER A 419 69.86 -16.78 -7.48
C SER A 419 71.24 -16.64 -8.14
N GLY A 420 71.72 -17.62 -8.91
CA GLY A 420 72.98 -17.66 -9.66
C GLY A 420 72.81 -17.08 -11.05
N GLY A 421 71.65 -16.62 -11.48
CA GLY A 421 71.38 -16.14 -12.83
C GLY A 421 71.34 -17.23 -13.90
N VAL A 422 70.93 -18.46 -13.50
CA VAL A 422 70.74 -19.56 -14.44
C VAL A 422 69.23 -19.71 -14.73
N ALA A 423 68.89 -19.79 -16.01
CA ALA A 423 67.53 -19.91 -16.50
C ALA A 423 67.13 -21.39 -16.61
N HIS A 424 65.98 -21.75 -16.01
CA HIS A 424 65.41 -23.09 -16.03
C HIS A 424 64.03 -23.08 -16.65
N ILE A 425 63.83 -23.86 -17.72
CA ILE A 425 62.53 -24.00 -18.37
C ILE A 425 61.69 -24.97 -17.53
N THR A 426 60.67 -24.44 -16.88
CA THR A 426 59.82 -25.22 -15.99
C THR A 426 58.41 -25.36 -16.59
N PRO A 427 57.91 -26.59 -16.83
CA PRO A 427 56.54 -26.81 -17.24
C PRO A 427 55.58 -26.36 -16.15
N VAL A 428 54.51 -25.65 -16.54
CA VAL A 428 53.50 -25.15 -15.61
C VAL A 428 52.09 -25.59 -16.02
N THR A 429 51.22 -25.68 -15.04
CA THR A 429 49.79 -25.81 -15.32
C THR A 429 49.13 -24.48 -15.06
N LEU A 430 48.47 -23.94 -16.09
CA LEU A 430 47.78 -22.66 -15.98
C LEU A 430 46.33 -22.89 -15.50
N GLY A 431 45.83 -21.96 -14.70
CA GLY A 431 44.45 -21.80 -14.36
C GLY A 431 43.81 -20.62 -15.10
N LEU A 432 43.17 -19.76 -14.36
CA LEU A 432 42.46 -18.60 -14.88
C LEU A 432 43.46 -17.58 -15.46
N THR A 433 43.23 -17.12 -16.67
CA THR A 433 44.01 -16.04 -17.32
C THR A 433 43.10 -14.81 -17.51
N VAL A 434 43.55 -13.68 -17.01
CA VAL A 434 42.77 -12.42 -17.10
C VAL A 434 43.71 -11.25 -17.46
N GLY A 435 43.44 -10.65 -18.61
CA GLY A 435 44.25 -9.55 -19.12
C GLY A 435 45.72 -9.96 -19.31
N ASP A 436 46.59 -9.32 -18.61
CA ASP A 436 48.05 -9.52 -18.61
C ASP A 436 48.55 -10.46 -17.49
N ARG A 437 47.67 -11.13 -16.75
CA ARG A 437 47.98 -12.00 -15.61
C ARG A 437 47.46 -13.40 -15.85
N ALA A 438 48.24 -14.40 -15.45
CA ALA A 438 47.86 -15.79 -15.48
C ALA A 438 48.04 -16.44 -14.11
N GLU A 439 47.08 -17.27 -13.73
CA GLU A 439 47.16 -18.14 -12.57
C GLU A 439 48.04 -19.34 -12.91
N VAL A 440 48.92 -19.71 -12.00
CA VAL A 440 49.72 -20.93 -12.09
C VAL A 440 49.27 -21.90 -10.96
N LEU A 441 48.73 -23.05 -11.35
CA LEU A 441 48.25 -24.09 -10.44
C LEU A 441 49.42 -24.95 -9.94
N SER A 442 50.46 -25.20 -10.77
CA SER A 442 51.62 -26.00 -10.40
C SER A 442 52.83 -25.61 -11.23
N GLY A 443 54.03 -25.87 -10.71
CA GLY A 443 55.31 -25.65 -11.41
C GLY A 443 56.13 -24.48 -10.87
N VAL A 444 55.54 -23.56 -10.06
CA VAL A 444 56.25 -22.42 -9.47
C VAL A 444 55.94 -22.26 -8.00
N LYS A 445 56.78 -21.58 -7.26
CA LYS A 445 56.58 -21.24 -5.84
C LYS A 445 56.49 -19.70 -5.68
N ILE A 446 55.94 -19.28 -4.58
CA ILE A 446 55.91 -17.85 -4.22
C ILE A 446 57.33 -17.31 -4.08
N GLY A 447 57.61 -16.19 -4.71
CA GLY A 447 58.94 -15.55 -4.72
C GLY A 447 59.88 -16.00 -5.84
N ASP A 448 59.56 -17.08 -6.57
CA ASP A 448 60.34 -17.47 -7.77
C ASP A 448 60.39 -16.30 -8.77
N LYS A 449 61.50 -16.10 -9.43
CA LYS A 449 61.68 -15.05 -10.44
C LYS A 449 61.38 -15.62 -11.82
N VAL A 450 60.35 -15.14 -12.49
CA VAL A 450 60.02 -15.54 -13.87
C VAL A 450 60.48 -14.49 -14.87
N ALA A 451 61.09 -14.94 -15.96
CA ALA A 451 61.50 -14.07 -17.06
C ALA A 451 60.26 -13.58 -17.86
N VAL A 452 60.21 -12.28 -18.16
CA VAL A 452 59.11 -11.64 -18.91
C VAL A 452 59.53 -11.04 -20.24
N SER A 453 60.84 -11.00 -20.49
CA SER A 453 61.38 -10.53 -21.77
C SER A 453 62.63 -11.36 -22.16
N ASN A 454 62.88 -11.48 -23.47
CA ASN A 454 64.04 -12.21 -24.08
C ASN A 454 64.11 -13.69 -23.65
N GLN A 455 63.00 -14.29 -23.20
CA GLN A 455 62.96 -15.70 -22.76
C GLN A 455 62.82 -16.70 -23.93
N TYR A 456 62.47 -16.21 -25.14
CA TYR A 456 62.33 -17.06 -26.32
C TYR A 456 63.70 -17.54 -26.83
N GLY A 457 63.91 -18.82 -27.04
CA GLY A 457 65.12 -19.41 -27.54
C GLY A 457 66.23 -19.54 -26.52
N LEU A 458 66.03 -19.25 -25.25
CA LEU A 458 66.97 -19.54 -24.18
C LEU A 458 67.03 -21.07 -23.96
N PRO A 459 68.18 -21.71 -24.06
CA PRO A 459 68.30 -23.13 -23.67
C PRO A 459 68.22 -23.28 -22.16
N ASP A 460 67.74 -24.45 -21.74
CA ASP A 460 67.70 -24.80 -20.32
C ASP A 460 69.10 -24.78 -19.72
N GLY A 461 69.29 -24.19 -18.54
CA GLY A 461 70.64 -23.99 -17.91
C GLY A 461 71.44 -22.80 -18.42
N ALA A 462 70.90 -21.94 -19.28
CA ALA A 462 71.62 -20.76 -19.80
C ALA A 462 71.90 -19.74 -18.71
N LYS A 463 73.10 -19.19 -18.64
CA LYS A 463 73.44 -18.02 -17.80
C LYS A 463 72.87 -16.74 -18.43
N VAL A 464 72.13 -15.99 -17.64
CA VAL A 464 71.46 -14.75 -18.05
C VAL A 464 71.85 -13.60 -17.13
N SER A 465 71.91 -12.39 -17.66
CA SER A 465 72.00 -11.18 -16.87
C SER A 465 70.63 -10.71 -16.48
N VAL A 466 70.34 -10.63 -15.16
CA VAL A 466 69.05 -10.29 -14.64
C VAL A 466 68.89 -8.79 -14.50
N THR A 467 67.88 -8.24 -15.17
CA THR A 467 67.43 -6.87 -14.96
C THR A 467 66.06 -6.93 -14.25
N THR A 468 65.97 -6.29 -13.12
CA THR A 468 64.66 -6.22 -12.38
C THR A 468 63.80 -5.20 -13.14
N GLY A 469 62.67 -5.65 -13.66
CA GLY A 469 61.69 -4.73 -14.25
C GLY A 469 61.03 -3.93 -13.14
N GLU A 470 61.22 -2.64 -13.12
CA GLU A 470 60.36 -1.72 -12.35
C GLU A 470 58.96 -1.74 -12.95
N LYS A 471 57.98 -1.67 -12.05
CA LYS A 471 56.54 -1.77 -12.28
C LYS A 471 56.01 -0.60 -13.08
#